data_61ac1da1a13e0e2f46fffaff4701551f
#
_entry.id   61ac1da1a13e0e2f46fffaff4701551f
#
_cell.length_a   1.000
_cell.length_b   1.000
_cell.length_c   1.000
_cell.angle_alpha   90.00
_cell.angle_beta   90.00
_cell.angle_gamma   90.00
#
_symmetry.space_group_name_H-M   'P 1'
#
loop_
_entity.id
_entity.type
_entity.pdbx_description
1 polymer ?
#
loop_
_entity_poly.entity_id
_entity_poly.type
_entity_poly.pdbx_seq_one_letter_code
_entity_poly.pdbx_strand_id
1 'polypeptide(L)'
;MEQKKKVTLSDIAKKLNVSTVTVSKAVSDKEGVGEDLRKQIKQLAEEMGYKTKSQTTEKTITGNIGIVIPSRFFSQSYSFYWYLFNYLSSELLNRNYYCIMELLTDEDEKNCNIPRMILDKKIDGIILLGQTSTNYIEKLNSNFENFILLDFYTNDTNIDSVINDNYHNSYLLTNYVISQG
;
A
#
# COMPACT_ATOMS: atom_id res chain seq x y z
N MET A 1 -30.33 19.37 -6.54
CA MET A 1 -29.60 18.06 -6.62
C MET A 1 -30.14 17.19 -5.50
N GLU A 2 -31.01 16.23 -5.81
CA GLU A 2 -31.55 15.29 -4.80
C GLU A 2 -30.43 14.35 -4.31
N GLN A 3 -30.17 14.39 -3.01
CA GLN A 3 -29.28 13.40 -2.37
C GLN A 3 -29.97 12.03 -2.45
N LYS A 4 -29.46 11.10 -3.28
CA LYS A 4 -29.88 9.70 -3.29
C LYS A 4 -29.71 9.12 -1.89
N LYS A 5 -30.81 8.82 -1.22
CA LYS A 5 -30.85 8.24 0.12
C LYS A 5 -30.07 6.90 0.11
N LYS A 6 -29.02 6.80 0.92
CA LYS A 6 -28.17 5.61 1.00
C LYS A 6 -28.97 4.44 1.54
N VAL A 7 -29.07 3.33 0.81
CA VAL A 7 -29.77 2.12 1.23
C VAL A 7 -29.11 1.51 2.46
N THR A 8 -29.91 1.10 3.43
CA THR A 8 -29.45 0.53 4.71
C THR A 8 -29.83 -0.94 4.85
N LEU A 9 -29.19 -1.68 5.76
CA LEU A 9 -29.58 -3.04 6.11
C LEU A 9 -31.05 -3.13 6.56
N SER A 10 -31.56 -2.08 7.19
CA SER A 10 -32.96 -1.97 7.62
C SER A 10 -33.92 -1.93 6.42
N ASP A 11 -33.55 -1.31 5.34
CA ASP A 11 -34.39 -1.21 4.12
C ASP A 11 -34.52 -2.59 3.45
N ILE A 12 -33.42 -3.36 3.40
CA ILE A 12 -33.40 -4.74 2.88
C ILE A 12 -34.22 -5.67 3.80
N ALA A 13 -34.02 -5.55 5.12
CA ALA A 13 -34.72 -6.33 6.13
C ALA A 13 -36.25 -6.14 6.03
N LYS A 14 -36.71 -4.92 5.85
CA LYS A 14 -38.14 -4.60 5.66
C LYS A 14 -38.71 -5.23 4.40
N LYS A 15 -37.97 -5.21 3.28
CA LYS A 15 -38.44 -5.77 1.99
C LYS A 15 -38.61 -7.28 2.03
N LEU A 16 -37.73 -7.98 2.75
CA LEU A 16 -37.76 -9.45 2.88
C LEU A 16 -38.47 -9.95 4.15
N ASN A 17 -39.01 -9.03 4.95
CA ASN A 17 -39.66 -9.34 6.23
C ASN A 17 -38.80 -10.21 7.17
N VAL A 18 -37.50 -9.87 7.27
CA VAL A 18 -36.53 -10.54 8.15
C VAL A 18 -35.88 -9.53 9.10
N SER A 19 -35.16 -10.02 10.11
CA SER A 19 -34.44 -9.13 11.03
C SER A 19 -33.21 -8.49 10.35
N THR A 20 -32.83 -7.29 10.79
CA THR A 20 -31.57 -6.65 10.34
C THR A 20 -30.33 -7.48 10.68
N VAL A 21 -30.41 -8.27 11.76
CA VAL A 21 -29.34 -9.22 12.14
C VAL A 21 -29.23 -10.36 11.12
N THR A 22 -30.36 -10.88 10.62
CA THR A 22 -30.39 -11.91 9.58
C THR A 22 -29.78 -11.37 8.28
N VAL A 23 -30.16 -10.16 7.87
CA VAL A 23 -29.56 -9.51 6.70
C VAL A 23 -28.06 -9.30 6.87
N SER A 24 -27.63 -8.79 8.04
CA SER A 24 -26.21 -8.59 8.34
C SER A 24 -25.41 -9.90 8.29
N LYS A 25 -25.94 -10.99 8.83
CA LYS A 25 -25.30 -12.31 8.77
C LYS A 25 -25.22 -12.85 7.34
N ALA A 26 -26.29 -12.74 6.57
CA ALA A 26 -26.35 -13.21 5.19
C ALA A 26 -25.34 -12.47 4.28
N VAL A 27 -25.28 -11.17 4.43
CA VAL A 27 -24.42 -10.29 3.64
C VAL A 27 -22.93 -10.42 4.02
N SER A 28 -22.65 -10.85 5.28
CA SER A 28 -21.28 -11.07 5.79
C SER A 28 -20.86 -12.54 5.78
N ASP A 29 -21.60 -13.42 5.12
CA ASP A 29 -21.36 -14.86 5.03
C ASP A 29 -21.21 -15.59 6.38
N LYS A 30 -21.82 -15.04 7.44
CA LYS A 30 -21.82 -15.68 8.76
C LYS A 30 -22.85 -16.81 8.86
N GLU A 31 -22.57 -17.78 9.70
CA GLU A 31 -23.46 -18.91 9.97
C GLU A 31 -24.81 -18.50 10.59
N GLY A 32 -25.84 -19.35 10.41
CA GLY A 32 -27.17 -19.15 10.97
C GLY A 32 -28.18 -18.49 10.03
N VAL A 33 -27.92 -18.50 8.70
CA VAL A 33 -28.86 -18.12 7.64
C VAL A 33 -28.86 -19.21 6.60
N GLY A 34 -30.05 -19.75 6.26
CA GLY A 34 -30.20 -20.77 5.22
C GLY A 34 -29.74 -20.27 3.85
N GLU A 35 -29.19 -21.17 3.02
CA GLU A 35 -28.58 -20.89 1.73
C GLU A 35 -29.50 -20.11 0.77
N ASP A 36 -30.78 -20.52 0.69
CA ASP A 36 -31.74 -19.89 -0.23
C ASP A 36 -32.08 -18.45 0.21
N LEU A 37 -32.30 -18.25 1.50
CA LEU A 37 -32.52 -16.93 2.06
C LEU A 37 -31.29 -16.03 1.93
N ARG A 38 -30.09 -16.60 2.08
CA ARG A 38 -28.82 -15.89 1.86
C ARG A 38 -28.70 -15.38 0.42
N LYS A 39 -29.04 -16.21 -0.58
CA LYS A 39 -29.04 -15.84 -1.99
C LYS A 39 -30.02 -14.71 -2.27
N GLN A 40 -31.27 -14.82 -1.73
CA GLN A 40 -32.30 -13.79 -1.90
C GLN A 40 -31.88 -12.45 -1.28
N ILE A 41 -31.28 -12.48 -0.09
CA ILE A 41 -30.80 -11.27 0.57
C ILE A 41 -29.66 -10.61 -0.23
N LYS A 42 -28.70 -11.38 -0.73
CA LYS A 42 -27.59 -10.86 -1.54
C LYS A 42 -28.06 -10.26 -2.85
N GLN A 43 -28.96 -10.95 -3.56
CA GLN A 43 -29.53 -10.45 -4.80
C GLN A 43 -30.30 -9.13 -4.58
N LEU A 44 -31.16 -9.07 -3.58
CA LEU A 44 -31.92 -7.84 -3.28
C LEU A 44 -31.01 -6.70 -2.82
N ALA A 45 -29.93 -7.00 -2.08
CA ALA A 45 -28.93 -6.01 -1.67
C ALA A 45 -28.26 -5.38 -2.91
N GLU A 46 -27.91 -6.19 -3.90
CA GLU A 46 -27.30 -5.75 -5.16
C GLU A 46 -28.30 -4.90 -6.00
N GLU A 47 -29.54 -5.38 -6.17
CA GLU A 47 -30.61 -4.65 -6.87
C GLU A 47 -30.92 -3.29 -6.24
N MET A 48 -30.86 -3.20 -4.91
CA MET A 48 -31.07 -1.94 -4.18
C MET A 48 -29.82 -1.05 -4.13
N GLY A 49 -28.67 -1.53 -4.62
CA GLY A 49 -27.42 -0.78 -4.58
C GLY A 49 -26.81 -0.69 -3.17
N TYR A 50 -27.12 -1.66 -2.29
CA TYR A 50 -26.51 -1.76 -0.97
C TYR A 50 -25.08 -2.26 -1.10
N LYS A 51 -24.10 -1.42 -0.78
CA LYS A 51 -22.68 -1.82 -0.73
C LYS A 51 -22.33 -2.32 0.67
N THR A 52 -22.01 -3.60 0.79
CA THR A 52 -21.47 -4.18 2.04
C THR A 52 -20.08 -3.63 2.34
N LYS A 53 -19.73 -3.56 3.63
CA LYS A 53 -18.33 -3.26 4.02
C LYS A 53 -17.31 -4.27 3.48
N SER A 54 -17.73 -5.49 3.11
CA SER A 54 -16.89 -6.51 2.50
C SER A 54 -16.84 -6.46 0.95
N GLN A 55 -17.81 -5.79 0.31
CA GLN A 55 -17.75 -5.50 -1.14
C GLN A 55 -17.05 -4.15 -1.43
N THR A 56 -16.72 -3.39 -0.41
CA THR A 56 -15.73 -2.30 -0.47
C THR A 56 -14.30 -2.84 -0.38
N THR A 57 -14.01 -4.01 -0.98
CA THR A 57 -12.67 -4.36 -1.44
C THR A 57 -12.43 -3.88 -2.89
N GLU A 58 -13.12 -2.89 -3.38
CA GLU A 58 -12.47 -1.87 -4.20
C GLU A 58 -11.41 -1.27 -3.27
N LYS A 59 -10.13 -1.58 -3.46
CA LYS A 59 -9.00 -0.86 -2.84
C LYS A 59 -9.38 0.61 -2.96
N THR A 60 -9.82 1.23 -1.86
CA THR A 60 -10.14 2.67 -1.88
C THR A 60 -8.80 3.32 -2.13
N ILE A 61 -8.58 3.79 -3.35
CA ILE A 61 -7.35 4.50 -3.70
C ILE A 61 -7.29 5.71 -2.79
N THR A 62 -6.26 5.75 -1.95
CA THR A 62 -6.05 6.82 -0.97
C THR A 62 -5.47 8.06 -1.64
N GLY A 63 -4.81 7.89 -2.79
CA GLY A 63 -4.02 8.92 -3.45
C GLY A 63 -2.70 9.20 -2.73
N ASN A 64 -2.25 8.30 -1.85
CA ASN A 64 -1.04 8.49 -1.08
C ASN A 64 0.00 7.42 -1.41
N ILE A 65 1.25 7.84 -1.56
CA ILE A 65 2.42 6.97 -1.67
C ILE A 65 3.28 7.15 -0.42
N GLY A 66 3.60 6.02 0.21
CA GLY A 66 4.51 5.98 1.35
C GLY A 66 5.97 5.99 0.90
N ILE A 67 6.81 6.75 1.59
CA ILE A 67 8.28 6.67 1.44
C ILE A 67 8.83 6.23 2.79
N VAL A 68 9.44 5.04 2.82
CA VAL A 68 10.14 4.52 3.99
C VAL A 68 11.63 4.70 3.79
N ILE A 69 12.29 5.36 4.74
CA ILE A 69 13.72 5.68 4.68
C ILE A 69 14.37 5.24 5.99
N PRO A 70 15.44 4.41 5.98
CA PRO A 70 16.20 4.14 7.18
C PRO A 70 16.75 5.43 7.80
N SER A 71 16.55 5.60 9.10
CA SER A 71 16.89 6.82 9.83
C SER A 71 18.37 7.19 9.69
N ARG A 72 19.26 6.20 9.58
CA ARG A 72 20.70 6.37 9.35
C ARG A 72 21.05 7.13 8.06
N PHE A 73 20.18 7.09 7.05
CA PHE A 73 20.37 7.82 5.79
C PHE A 73 19.77 9.23 5.81
N PHE A 74 18.89 9.50 6.77
CA PHE A 74 18.14 10.76 6.83
C PHE A 74 18.56 11.66 8.00
N SER A 75 19.52 11.21 8.81
CA SER A 75 19.94 11.89 10.05
C SER A 75 20.69 13.20 9.87
N GLN A 76 21.16 13.53 8.65
CA GLN A 76 21.88 14.76 8.35
C GLN A 76 21.09 15.60 7.34
N SER A 77 20.89 16.89 7.68
CA SER A 77 20.34 17.88 6.76
C SER A 77 21.20 17.94 5.49
N TYR A 78 20.56 17.99 4.32
CA TYR A 78 21.23 18.05 3.00
C TYR A 78 21.94 16.76 2.57
N SER A 79 21.55 15.59 3.07
CA SER A 79 22.03 14.31 2.57
C SER A 79 21.48 14.03 1.15
N PHE A 80 22.14 13.14 0.42
CA PHE A 80 21.66 12.65 -0.89
C PHE A 80 20.20 12.19 -0.82
N TYR A 81 19.83 11.43 0.22
CA TYR A 81 18.47 10.92 0.42
C TYR A 81 17.45 12.03 0.72
N TRP A 82 17.88 13.14 1.35
CA TRP A 82 17.03 14.31 1.52
C TRP A 82 16.65 14.94 0.17
N TYR A 83 17.62 15.12 -0.73
CA TYR A 83 17.34 15.66 -2.06
C TYR A 83 16.45 14.73 -2.87
N LEU A 84 16.73 13.42 -2.81
CA LEU A 84 15.94 12.42 -3.53
C LEU A 84 14.50 12.37 -3.00
N PHE A 85 14.29 12.43 -1.68
CA PHE A 85 12.98 12.53 -1.08
C PHE A 85 12.21 13.78 -1.55
N ASN A 86 12.83 14.95 -1.53
CA ASN A 86 12.19 16.19 -1.97
C ASN A 86 11.78 16.13 -3.44
N TYR A 87 12.64 15.56 -4.30
CA TYR A 87 12.35 15.38 -5.71
C TYR A 87 11.17 14.42 -5.91
N LEU A 88 11.19 13.27 -5.26
CA LEU A 88 10.09 12.30 -5.29
C LEU A 88 8.78 12.91 -4.81
N SER A 89 8.79 13.63 -3.71
CA SER A 89 7.60 14.28 -3.16
C SER A 89 6.99 15.28 -4.14
N SER A 90 7.85 16.07 -4.81
CA SER A 90 7.42 17.01 -5.86
C SER A 90 6.82 16.28 -7.07
N GLU A 91 7.47 15.21 -7.55
CA GLU A 91 7.00 14.43 -8.70
C GLU A 91 5.70 13.67 -8.40
N LEU A 92 5.54 13.16 -7.19
CA LEU A 92 4.29 12.52 -6.77
C LEU A 92 3.15 13.54 -6.76
N LEU A 93 3.40 14.75 -6.24
CA LEU A 93 2.39 15.83 -6.23
C LEU A 93 1.99 16.24 -7.65
N ASN A 94 2.93 16.36 -8.57
CA ASN A 94 2.66 16.65 -9.99
C ASN A 94 1.77 15.57 -10.66
N ARG A 95 1.75 14.36 -10.10
CA ARG A 95 0.94 13.22 -10.55
C ARG A 95 -0.35 13.01 -9.73
N ASN A 96 -0.73 14.01 -8.92
CA ASN A 96 -1.89 13.98 -8.01
C ASN A 96 -1.80 12.89 -6.92
N TYR A 97 -0.58 12.54 -6.47
CA TYR A 97 -0.36 11.71 -5.28
C TYR A 97 0.23 12.54 -4.16
N TYR A 98 -0.21 12.28 -2.94
CA TYR A 98 0.45 12.81 -1.74
C TYR A 98 1.55 11.86 -1.27
N CYS A 99 2.58 12.42 -0.65
CA CYS A 99 3.69 11.68 -0.08
C CYS A 99 3.52 11.60 1.44
N ILE A 100 3.59 10.38 2.00
CA ILE A 100 3.67 10.14 3.44
C ILE A 100 5.03 9.53 3.73
N MET A 101 5.86 10.21 4.53
CA MET A 101 7.17 9.70 4.92
C MET A 101 7.13 9.06 6.30
N GLU A 102 7.81 7.91 6.44
CA GLU A 102 8.05 7.25 7.72
C GLU A 102 9.53 6.86 7.81
N LEU A 103 10.18 7.25 8.90
CA LEU A 103 11.57 6.88 9.14
C LEU A 103 11.62 5.48 9.77
N LEU A 104 12.40 4.60 9.16
CA LEU A 104 12.66 3.26 9.68
C LEU A 104 13.84 3.35 10.65
N THR A 105 13.59 3.15 11.93
CA THR A 105 14.65 3.08 12.93
C THR A 105 15.43 1.76 12.81
N ASP A 106 16.67 1.73 13.28
CA ASP A 106 17.47 0.48 13.29
C ASP A 106 16.79 -0.61 14.13
N GLU A 107 16.05 -0.22 15.18
CA GLU A 107 15.29 -1.14 16.01
C GLU A 107 14.08 -1.71 15.28
N ASP A 108 13.32 -0.88 14.56
CA ASP A 108 12.17 -1.32 13.77
C ASP A 108 12.60 -2.22 12.61
N GLU A 109 13.71 -1.90 11.95
CA GLU A 109 14.28 -2.75 10.90
C GLU A 109 14.69 -4.12 11.46
N LYS A 110 15.41 -4.15 12.59
CA LYS A 110 15.86 -5.38 13.26
C LYS A 110 14.68 -6.25 13.70
N ASN A 111 13.63 -5.64 14.23
CA ASN A 111 12.43 -6.33 14.71
C ASN A 111 11.43 -6.60 13.57
N CYS A 112 11.74 -6.19 12.34
CA CYS A 112 10.85 -6.29 11.19
C CYS A 112 9.45 -5.69 11.45
N ASN A 113 9.40 -4.53 12.11
CA ASN A 113 8.16 -3.83 12.38
C ASN A 113 7.60 -3.24 11.09
N ILE A 114 6.32 -3.50 10.84
CA ILE A 114 5.64 -2.97 9.65
C ILE A 114 5.34 -1.49 9.83
N PRO A 115 5.60 -0.63 8.82
CA PRO A 115 5.31 0.79 8.87
C PRO A 115 3.85 1.07 9.24
N ARG A 116 3.65 2.06 10.08
CA ARG A 116 2.32 2.41 10.59
C ARG A 116 1.36 2.82 9.47
N MET A 117 1.85 3.50 8.44
CA MET A 117 1.04 3.88 7.29
C MET A 117 0.44 2.70 6.52
N ILE A 118 1.07 1.50 6.57
CA ILE A 118 0.50 0.24 6.06
C ILE A 118 -0.61 -0.25 6.98
N LEU A 119 -0.33 -0.35 8.29
CA LEU A 119 -1.28 -0.85 9.29
C LEU A 119 -2.56 -0.02 9.30
N ASP A 120 -2.42 1.29 9.17
CA ASP A 120 -3.53 2.25 9.13
C ASP A 120 -4.21 2.35 7.73
N LYS A 121 -3.73 1.60 6.73
CA LYS A 121 -4.23 1.61 5.34
C LYS A 121 -4.30 3.02 4.73
N LYS A 122 -3.24 3.80 4.94
CA LYS A 122 -3.16 5.20 4.51
C LYS A 122 -2.53 5.40 3.13
N ILE A 123 -1.98 4.34 2.53
CA ILE A 123 -1.18 4.41 1.31
C ILE A 123 -1.60 3.35 0.29
N ASP A 124 -1.35 3.62 -0.98
CA ASP A 124 -1.62 2.73 -2.10
C ASP A 124 -0.37 1.98 -2.58
N GLY A 125 0.81 2.54 -2.33
CA GLY A 125 2.11 1.97 -2.68
C GLY A 125 3.21 2.50 -1.78
N ILE A 126 4.37 1.83 -1.77
CA ILE A 126 5.57 2.22 -1.01
C ILE A 126 6.77 2.33 -1.93
N ILE A 127 7.58 3.36 -1.68
CA ILE A 127 8.96 3.46 -2.13
C ILE A 127 9.86 3.23 -0.92
N LEU A 128 10.59 2.11 -0.91
CA LEU A 128 11.62 1.86 0.10
C LEU A 128 12.92 2.48 -0.41
N LEU A 129 13.34 3.56 0.23
CA LEU A 129 14.43 4.41 -0.21
C LEU A 129 15.69 4.18 0.61
N GLY A 130 16.72 3.62 -0.02
CA GLY A 130 17.98 3.26 0.63
C GLY A 130 17.98 1.86 1.23
N GLN A 131 19.16 1.27 1.28
CA GLN A 131 19.35 -0.14 1.59
C GLN A 131 18.88 -0.55 2.99
N THR A 132 18.08 -1.62 3.03
CA THR A 132 17.62 -2.29 4.25
C THR A 132 18.02 -3.77 4.25
N SER A 133 17.81 -4.45 5.38
CA SER A 133 18.09 -5.86 5.51
C SER A 133 17.13 -6.72 4.67
N THR A 134 17.60 -7.85 4.17
CA THR A 134 16.79 -8.81 3.41
C THR A 134 15.59 -9.29 4.20
N ASN A 135 15.75 -9.58 5.49
CA ASN A 135 14.67 -10.02 6.36
C ASN A 135 13.53 -8.97 6.45
N TYR A 136 13.90 -7.69 6.50
CA TYR A 136 12.90 -6.61 6.50
C TYR A 136 12.13 -6.54 5.18
N ILE A 137 12.84 -6.65 4.05
CA ILE A 137 12.24 -6.66 2.71
C ILE A 137 11.26 -7.83 2.55
N GLU A 138 11.66 -9.05 2.95
CA GLU A 138 10.80 -10.24 2.92
C GLU A 138 9.54 -10.06 3.77
N LYS A 139 9.72 -9.49 4.98
CA LYS A 139 8.60 -9.20 5.87
C LYS A 139 7.65 -8.17 5.27
N LEU A 140 8.19 -7.11 4.66
CA LEU A 140 7.40 -6.09 3.99
C LEU A 140 6.63 -6.70 2.81
N ASN A 141 7.28 -7.47 1.95
CA ASN A 141 6.70 -8.15 0.80
C ASN A 141 5.55 -9.08 1.18
N SER A 142 5.68 -9.79 2.29
CA SER A 142 4.62 -10.67 2.81
C SER A 142 3.38 -9.93 3.32
N ASN A 143 3.48 -8.63 3.59
CA ASN A 143 2.40 -7.83 4.18
C ASN A 143 1.85 -6.75 3.25
N PHE A 144 2.60 -6.39 2.20
CA PHE A 144 2.23 -5.32 1.28
C PHE A 144 2.84 -5.56 -0.10
N GLU A 145 2.01 -5.76 -1.11
CA GLU A 145 2.45 -6.16 -2.45
C GLU A 145 2.95 -4.98 -3.32
N ASN A 146 2.41 -3.79 -3.10
CA ASN A 146 2.67 -2.63 -3.97
C ASN A 146 3.87 -1.83 -3.47
N PHE A 147 5.09 -2.35 -3.58
CA PHE A 147 6.27 -1.58 -3.23
C PHE A 147 7.40 -1.75 -4.24
N ILE A 148 8.30 -0.77 -4.25
CA ILE A 148 9.47 -0.71 -5.12
C ILE A 148 10.68 -0.30 -4.27
N LEU A 149 11.85 -0.83 -4.62
CA LEU A 149 13.13 -0.45 -4.03
C LEU A 149 13.74 0.71 -4.83
N LEU A 150 14.28 1.71 -4.15
CA LEU A 150 14.95 2.83 -4.78
C LEU A 150 16.35 3.02 -4.23
N ASP A 151 17.33 3.11 -5.13
CA ASP A 151 18.77 3.23 -4.89
C ASP A 151 19.43 1.96 -4.32
N PHE A 152 18.73 0.85 -4.35
CA PHE A 152 19.31 -0.47 -4.05
C PHE A 152 18.44 -1.58 -4.66
N TYR A 153 18.94 -2.81 -4.62
CA TYR A 153 18.23 -4.00 -5.13
C TYR A 153 18.39 -5.19 -4.18
N THR A 154 17.57 -6.19 -4.39
CA THR A 154 17.66 -7.52 -3.76
C THR A 154 17.82 -8.59 -4.83
N ASN A 155 18.26 -9.78 -4.42
CA ASN A 155 18.34 -10.93 -5.32
C ASN A 155 16.96 -11.58 -5.60
N ASP A 156 15.92 -11.15 -4.90
CA ASP A 156 14.53 -11.56 -5.21
C ASP A 156 14.07 -10.84 -6.48
N THR A 157 13.89 -11.63 -7.55
CA THR A 157 13.50 -11.14 -8.89
C THR A 157 12.03 -10.72 -8.99
N ASN A 158 11.23 -10.96 -7.95
CA ASN A 158 9.82 -10.55 -7.91
C ASN A 158 9.61 -9.14 -7.34
N ILE A 159 10.70 -8.47 -6.93
CA ILE A 159 10.63 -7.12 -6.38
C ILE A 159 11.28 -6.15 -7.34
N ASP A 160 10.49 -5.18 -7.79
CA ASP A 160 10.98 -4.12 -8.67
C ASP A 160 11.95 -3.19 -7.96
N SER A 161 13.00 -2.78 -8.68
CA SER A 161 13.99 -1.83 -8.17
C SER A 161 14.39 -0.79 -9.21
N VAL A 162 14.68 0.42 -8.74
CA VAL A 162 15.27 1.50 -9.54
C VAL A 162 16.62 1.85 -8.94
N ILE A 163 17.68 1.67 -9.73
CA ILE A 163 19.05 1.91 -9.30
C ILE A 163 19.82 2.70 -10.35
N ASN A 164 20.91 3.35 -9.93
CA ASN A 164 21.92 3.84 -10.84
C ASN A 164 22.79 2.68 -11.32
N ASP A 165 23.22 2.70 -12.58
CA ASP A 165 24.20 1.73 -13.09
C ASP A 165 25.62 2.10 -12.64
N ASN A 166 25.84 2.04 -11.34
CA ASN A 166 27.13 2.36 -10.73
C ASN A 166 28.22 1.37 -11.11
N TYR A 167 27.87 0.12 -11.38
CA TYR A 167 28.82 -0.90 -11.79
C TYR A 167 29.41 -0.57 -13.16
N HIS A 168 28.56 -0.35 -14.15
CA HIS A 168 29.00 -0.04 -15.51
C HIS A 168 29.73 1.31 -15.57
N ASN A 169 29.25 2.31 -14.87
CA ASN A 169 29.90 3.62 -14.79
C ASN A 169 31.29 3.55 -14.16
N SER A 170 31.44 2.77 -13.07
CA SER A 170 32.75 2.56 -12.44
C SER A 170 33.71 1.78 -13.34
N TYR A 171 33.19 0.77 -14.05
CA TYR A 171 33.98 0.01 -15.03
C TYR A 171 34.52 0.92 -16.17
N LEU A 172 33.64 1.74 -16.76
CA LEU A 172 34.04 2.69 -17.82
C LEU A 172 35.07 3.69 -17.31
N LEU A 173 34.85 4.27 -16.14
CA LEU A 173 35.78 5.24 -15.54
C LEU A 173 37.13 4.61 -15.25
N THR A 174 37.17 3.42 -14.70
CA THR A 174 38.40 2.69 -14.39
C THR A 174 39.18 2.39 -15.66
N ASN A 175 38.51 1.88 -16.70
CA ASN A 175 39.17 1.64 -17.99
C ASN A 175 39.73 2.92 -18.63
N TYR A 176 38.99 4.02 -18.53
CA TYR A 176 39.47 5.31 -19.02
C TYR A 176 40.75 5.73 -18.29
N VAL A 177 40.76 5.67 -16.94
CA VAL A 177 41.96 6.05 -16.16
C VAL A 177 43.15 5.15 -16.51
N ILE A 178 42.96 3.83 -16.61
CA ILE A 178 44.02 2.90 -17.02
C ILE A 178 44.54 3.24 -18.41
N SER A 179 43.68 3.64 -19.36
CA SER A 179 44.09 3.98 -20.70
C SER A 179 44.94 5.27 -20.82
N GLN A 180 44.88 6.12 -19.78
CA GLN A 180 45.66 7.38 -19.72
C GLN A 180 47.05 7.20 -19.06
N GLY A 181 47.36 6.03 -18.53
CA GLY A 181 48.66 5.68 -17.89
C GLY A 181 48.56 5.78 -16.38
#